data_44ec9bcfcbd31d626c3d17094a8f104c
#
_entry.id   44ec9bcfcbd31d626c3d17094a8f104c
#
_cell.length_a   1.000
_cell.length_b   1.000
_cell.length_c   1.000
_cell.angle_alpha   90.00
_cell.angle_beta   90.00
_cell.angle_gamma   90.00
#
_symmetry.space_group_name_H-M   'P 1'
#
loop_
_entity.id
_entity.type
_entity.pdbx_description
1 polymer ?
#
loop_
_entity_poly.entity_id
_entity_poly.type
_entity_poly.pdbx_seq_one_letter_code
_entity_poly.pdbx_strand_id
1 'polypeptide(L)'
;MAILLNVVLFLPLFGALAAVLLPRGEAAQHKSWALLVSLVTFFLSLGLWFNFETGRTAAEFQFETHLPWIASLGIGYHVGLDGVALLLVMLTTALGPIVILSAWNEVQERVKEFFIAILFLETAMIGTFAALDLVLFYVFYEAILVPMYLLIGVWGSENRVYATVKFFVYTFAASVLMLVAILYVYFHDGGTFDYVAARQSLQVTPAVAVWLFAAFAVAFAVKVPMFPVHTWLPDAHTEAPTAGSVILAGVLLKMGTFGFFRYALPLFPEAALHYRGLIGALAVVGIIYGALMSFVQTDMKRLVAYSSVSHLGFVMLGMMAITAEGLTGSVYQMLNHGVSTGGLFLLVGMLKERRHTRLIADYGGLARQVPWIATIFVVVTLSSIGLPGTNGFVGEFLILSGTWLSRMKAPGWYAALGATGVILGAVYMLSLVQRVFFGKLENPENRHLQDLTLREAFVMVPIVVLIGVMGLGPNPFLQTARPAVDRLLARMQSAEQHLRQQDPSLREMVGTEGPALALARPPAVPALPSPAEGSR
;
A
#
# COMPACT_ATOMS: atom_id res chain seq x y z
N MET A 1 -14.47 -12.04 19.12
CA MET A 1 -13.42 -11.31 18.36
C MET A 1 -13.56 -11.48 16.85
N ALA A 2 -13.76 -12.70 16.31
CA ALA A 2 -13.99 -12.92 14.87
C ALA A 2 -15.16 -12.09 14.29
N ILE A 3 -16.25 -11.92 15.04
CA ILE A 3 -17.39 -11.09 14.65
C ILE A 3 -16.98 -9.63 14.37
N LEU A 4 -15.99 -9.08 15.10
CA LEU A 4 -15.56 -7.69 14.93
C LEU A 4 -14.97 -7.44 13.54
N LEU A 5 -14.12 -8.36 13.04
CA LEU A 5 -13.58 -8.26 11.68
C LEU A 5 -14.70 -8.31 10.63
N ASN A 6 -15.66 -9.22 10.78
CA ASN A 6 -16.79 -9.32 9.86
C ASN A 6 -17.65 -8.03 9.85
N VAL A 7 -17.87 -7.42 11.01
CA VAL A 7 -18.58 -6.15 11.10
C VAL A 7 -17.78 -5.04 10.39
N VAL A 8 -16.50 -4.89 10.67
CA VAL A 8 -15.62 -3.89 10.02
C VAL A 8 -15.61 -4.09 8.50
N LEU A 9 -15.56 -5.35 8.03
CA LEU A 9 -15.53 -5.69 6.61
C LEU A 9 -16.85 -5.30 5.90
N PHE A 10 -18.00 -5.66 6.47
CA PHE A 10 -19.28 -5.53 5.78
C PHE A 10 -20.08 -4.27 6.13
N LEU A 11 -19.71 -3.54 7.18
CA LEU A 11 -20.42 -2.32 7.57
C LEU A 11 -20.49 -1.27 6.45
N PRO A 12 -19.39 -0.98 5.71
CA PRO A 12 -19.47 -0.04 4.60
C PRO A 12 -20.40 -0.54 3.49
N LEU A 13 -20.42 -1.85 3.18
CA LEU A 13 -21.34 -2.43 2.20
C LEU A 13 -22.79 -2.28 2.64
N PHE A 14 -23.12 -2.60 3.89
CA PHE A 14 -24.47 -2.39 4.41
C PHE A 14 -24.86 -0.90 4.41
N GLY A 15 -23.89 -0.02 4.71
CA GLY A 15 -24.06 1.42 4.58
C GLY A 15 -24.35 1.86 3.15
N ALA A 16 -23.65 1.28 2.17
CA ALA A 16 -23.88 1.52 0.75
C ALA A 16 -25.27 1.04 0.31
N LEU A 17 -25.68 -0.17 0.72
CA LEU A 17 -27.01 -0.72 0.42
C LEU A 17 -28.13 0.12 1.06
N ALA A 18 -27.95 0.54 2.32
CA ALA A 18 -28.91 1.43 2.98
C ALA A 18 -29.01 2.78 2.27
N ALA A 19 -27.88 3.33 1.79
CA ALA A 19 -27.88 4.56 1.00
C ALA A 19 -28.70 4.44 -0.29
N VAL A 20 -28.82 3.23 -0.88
CA VAL A 20 -29.71 3.01 -2.06
C VAL A 20 -31.16 3.33 -1.74
N LEU A 21 -31.60 3.07 -0.51
CA LEU A 21 -32.99 3.32 -0.05
C LEU A 21 -33.25 4.79 0.28
N LEU A 22 -32.22 5.61 0.51
CA LEU A 22 -32.38 7.03 0.81
C LEU A 22 -32.91 7.79 -0.42
N PRO A 23 -33.79 8.81 -0.23
CA PRO A 23 -34.30 9.64 -1.31
C PRO A 23 -33.17 10.37 -2.06
N ARG A 24 -33.31 10.61 -3.37
CA ARG A 24 -32.30 11.30 -4.19
C ARG A 24 -32.16 12.80 -3.93
N GLY A 25 -33.08 13.41 -3.18
CA GLY A 25 -33.26 14.86 -3.12
C GLY A 25 -32.27 15.63 -2.23
N GLU A 26 -31.53 14.98 -1.32
CA GLU A 26 -30.71 15.69 -0.33
C GLU A 26 -29.24 15.24 -0.38
N ALA A 27 -28.42 15.97 -1.12
CA ALA A 27 -26.99 15.71 -1.24
C ALA A 27 -26.27 15.67 0.15
N ALA A 28 -26.65 16.57 1.06
CA ALA A 28 -26.10 16.64 2.42
C ALA A 28 -26.36 15.35 3.22
N GLN A 29 -27.54 14.73 3.05
CA GLN A 29 -27.90 13.49 3.74
C GLN A 29 -27.00 12.34 3.30
N HIS A 30 -26.74 12.19 1.99
CA HIS A 30 -25.86 11.13 1.46
C HIS A 30 -24.41 11.31 1.92
N LYS A 31 -23.91 12.56 1.94
CA LYS A 31 -22.57 12.91 2.44
C LYS A 31 -22.44 12.57 3.92
N SER A 32 -23.40 13.00 4.73
CA SER A 32 -23.41 12.76 6.18
C SER A 32 -23.57 11.27 6.52
N TRP A 33 -24.41 10.55 5.77
CA TRP A 33 -24.59 9.10 5.94
C TRP A 33 -23.29 8.35 5.66
N ALA A 34 -22.65 8.62 4.53
CA ALA A 34 -21.39 7.98 4.19
C ALA A 34 -20.28 8.28 5.21
N LEU A 35 -20.20 9.54 5.67
CA LEU A 35 -19.25 9.94 6.71
C LEU A 35 -19.50 9.20 8.03
N LEU A 36 -20.77 9.09 8.46
CA LEU A 36 -21.13 8.35 9.67
C LEU A 36 -20.71 6.89 9.58
N VAL A 37 -21.07 6.21 8.47
CA VAL A 37 -20.73 4.80 8.26
C VAL A 37 -19.22 4.59 8.29
N SER A 38 -18.47 5.41 7.57
CA SER A 38 -17.00 5.28 7.49
C SER A 38 -16.33 5.62 8.84
N LEU A 39 -16.83 6.62 9.60
CA LEU A 39 -16.35 6.90 10.95
C LEU A 39 -16.61 5.73 11.90
N VAL A 40 -17.82 5.14 11.87
CA VAL A 40 -18.13 3.96 12.70
C VAL A 40 -17.22 2.80 12.32
N THR A 41 -16.99 2.56 11.02
CA THR A 41 -16.06 1.53 10.55
C THR A 41 -14.65 1.77 11.09
N PHE A 42 -14.16 3.01 11.03
CA PHE A 42 -12.85 3.37 11.57
C PHE A 42 -12.77 3.13 13.08
N PHE A 43 -13.73 3.61 13.86
CA PHE A 43 -13.72 3.41 15.31
C PHE A 43 -13.81 1.93 15.70
N LEU A 44 -14.60 1.13 14.99
CA LEU A 44 -14.63 -0.33 15.20
C LEU A 44 -13.31 -1.00 14.82
N SER A 45 -12.64 -0.53 13.78
CA SER A 45 -11.32 -1.06 13.39
C SER A 45 -10.23 -0.79 14.43
N LEU A 46 -10.33 0.30 15.22
CA LEU A 46 -9.46 0.50 16.39
C LEU A 46 -9.59 -0.64 17.41
N GLY A 47 -10.79 -1.24 17.52
CA GLY A 47 -10.98 -2.44 18.34
C GLY A 47 -10.15 -3.63 17.85
N LEU A 48 -9.93 -3.77 16.53
CA LEU A 48 -9.00 -4.78 15.99
C LEU A 48 -7.56 -4.47 16.40
N TRP A 49 -7.14 -3.21 16.29
CA TRP A 49 -5.80 -2.77 16.67
C TRP A 49 -5.48 -3.04 18.14
N PHE A 50 -6.36 -2.64 19.05
CA PHE A 50 -6.11 -2.77 20.49
C PHE A 50 -6.21 -4.20 21.02
N ASN A 51 -6.89 -5.10 20.30
CA ASN A 51 -7.00 -6.52 20.68
C ASN A 51 -6.08 -7.43 19.85
N PHE A 52 -5.21 -6.88 19.02
CA PHE A 52 -4.27 -7.67 18.22
C PHE A 52 -3.05 -8.07 19.06
N GLU A 53 -2.75 -9.36 19.09
CA GLU A 53 -1.59 -9.90 19.79
C GLU A 53 -0.34 -9.89 18.90
N THR A 54 0.73 -9.25 19.37
CA THR A 54 2.02 -9.15 18.66
C THR A 54 3.08 -10.12 19.19
N GLY A 55 2.75 -10.98 20.17
CA GLY A 55 3.65 -11.93 20.79
C GLY A 55 4.14 -13.02 19.84
N ARG A 56 5.30 -13.63 20.13
CA ARG A 56 5.85 -14.75 19.34
C ARG A 56 4.96 -16.01 19.35
N THR A 57 4.11 -16.16 20.35
CA THR A 57 3.17 -17.26 20.53
C THR A 57 1.78 -16.96 19.95
N ALA A 58 1.57 -15.74 19.43
CA ALA A 58 0.31 -15.36 18.81
C ALA A 58 0.02 -16.20 17.57
N ALA A 59 -1.28 -16.46 17.33
CA ALA A 59 -1.73 -17.13 16.12
C ALA A 59 -1.25 -16.38 14.87
N GLU A 60 -1.01 -17.11 13.79
CA GLU A 60 -0.59 -16.49 12.52
C GLU A 60 -1.64 -15.53 11.99
N PHE A 61 -2.89 -15.98 11.99
CA PHE A 61 -4.04 -15.18 11.66
C PHE A 61 -4.93 -15.02 12.90
N GLN A 62 -5.43 -13.81 13.11
CA GLN A 62 -6.30 -13.47 14.23
C GLN A 62 -7.64 -12.96 13.71
N PHE A 63 -8.65 -12.95 14.56
CA PHE A 63 -10.04 -12.61 14.20
C PHE A 63 -10.60 -13.51 13.09
N GLU A 64 -10.09 -14.71 12.98
CA GLU A 64 -10.35 -15.64 11.89
C GLU A 64 -11.81 -16.12 11.88
N THR A 65 -12.38 -16.17 10.68
CA THR A 65 -13.68 -16.79 10.40
C THR A 65 -13.53 -17.69 9.20
N HIS A 66 -13.85 -18.97 9.36
CA HIS A 66 -13.78 -19.97 8.29
C HIS A 66 -15.13 -20.68 8.19
N LEU A 67 -15.86 -20.42 7.10
CA LEU A 67 -17.16 -21.01 6.81
C LEU A 67 -17.19 -21.52 5.37
N PRO A 68 -17.87 -22.64 5.07
CA PRO A 68 -18.06 -23.07 3.70
C PRO A 68 -19.01 -22.07 3.00
N TRP A 69 -18.58 -21.53 1.83
CA TRP A 69 -19.42 -20.64 1.03
C TRP A 69 -20.03 -21.36 -0.15
N ILE A 70 -19.21 -21.94 -1.06
CA ILE A 70 -19.67 -22.76 -2.17
C ILE A 70 -18.98 -24.12 -2.02
N ALA A 71 -19.53 -24.96 -1.13
CA ALA A 71 -18.91 -26.24 -0.74
C ALA A 71 -18.69 -27.19 -1.94
N SER A 72 -19.57 -27.18 -2.95
CA SER A 72 -19.42 -27.98 -4.16
C SER A 72 -18.21 -27.65 -5.01
N LEU A 73 -17.67 -26.43 -4.86
CA LEU A 73 -16.47 -25.95 -5.56
C LEU A 73 -15.26 -25.82 -4.64
N GLY A 74 -15.37 -26.21 -3.35
CA GLY A 74 -14.29 -26.05 -2.40
C GLY A 74 -13.96 -24.57 -2.04
N ILE A 75 -14.90 -23.63 -2.30
CA ILE A 75 -14.71 -22.20 -1.99
C ILE A 75 -15.21 -21.91 -0.58
N GLY A 76 -14.34 -21.34 0.26
CA GLY A 76 -14.62 -20.95 1.63
C GLY A 76 -14.75 -19.43 1.80
N TYR A 77 -15.62 -19.01 2.72
CA TYR A 77 -15.51 -17.70 3.33
C TYR A 77 -14.48 -17.81 4.46
N HIS A 78 -13.22 -17.60 4.10
CA HIS A 78 -12.11 -17.65 5.04
C HIS A 78 -11.44 -16.26 5.09
N VAL A 79 -11.55 -15.59 6.23
CA VAL A 79 -10.98 -14.27 6.49
C VAL A 79 -10.24 -14.26 7.81
N GLY A 80 -9.16 -13.49 7.88
CA GLY A 80 -8.35 -13.33 9.08
C GLY A 80 -7.27 -12.28 8.87
N LEU A 81 -6.67 -11.79 9.93
CA LEU A 81 -5.65 -10.74 9.89
C LEU A 81 -4.34 -11.23 10.50
N ASP A 82 -3.24 -11.04 9.78
CA ASP A 82 -1.92 -10.92 10.37
C ASP A 82 -1.57 -9.44 10.59
N GLY A 83 -0.39 -9.17 11.14
CA GLY A 83 0.00 -7.79 11.44
C GLY A 83 0.10 -6.89 10.21
N VAL A 84 0.47 -7.41 9.03
CA VAL A 84 0.54 -6.63 7.79
C VAL A 84 -0.85 -6.30 7.26
N ALA A 85 -1.75 -7.27 7.23
CA ALA A 85 -3.14 -7.05 6.85
C ALA A 85 -3.83 -6.07 7.80
N LEU A 86 -3.63 -6.21 9.11
CA LEU A 86 -4.17 -5.27 10.11
C LEU A 86 -3.75 -3.84 9.83
N LEU A 87 -2.46 -3.59 9.60
CA LEU A 87 -1.94 -2.25 9.31
C LEU A 87 -2.58 -1.64 8.05
N LEU A 88 -2.79 -2.44 7.00
CA LEU A 88 -3.40 -1.99 5.76
C LEU A 88 -4.93 -1.78 5.91
N VAL A 89 -5.60 -2.60 6.70
CA VAL A 89 -7.01 -2.39 7.07
C VAL A 89 -7.15 -1.10 7.87
N MET A 90 -6.28 -0.85 8.86
CA MET A 90 -6.27 0.39 9.63
C MET A 90 -6.02 1.63 8.74
N LEU A 91 -5.09 1.54 7.79
CA LEU A 91 -4.87 2.60 6.81
C LEU A 91 -6.11 2.86 5.96
N THR A 92 -6.79 1.80 5.50
CA THR A 92 -8.00 1.88 4.69
C THR A 92 -9.12 2.58 5.44
N THR A 93 -9.42 2.13 6.65
CA THR A 93 -10.50 2.69 7.47
C THR A 93 -10.21 4.10 7.96
N ALA A 94 -8.94 4.45 8.22
CA ALA A 94 -8.54 5.81 8.59
C ALA A 94 -8.67 6.79 7.41
N LEU A 95 -8.39 6.35 6.18
CA LEU A 95 -8.53 7.18 4.99
C LEU A 95 -9.99 7.37 4.57
N GLY A 96 -10.90 6.45 4.89
CA GLY A 96 -12.32 6.52 4.52
C GLY A 96 -12.98 7.85 4.86
N PRO A 97 -13.06 8.27 6.14
CA PRO A 97 -13.64 9.56 6.54
C PRO A 97 -12.93 10.76 5.90
N ILE A 98 -11.60 10.71 5.77
CA ILE A 98 -10.77 11.75 5.13
C ILE A 98 -11.18 11.94 3.67
N VAL A 99 -11.33 10.84 2.94
CA VAL A 99 -11.75 10.82 1.52
C VAL A 99 -13.15 11.40 1.37
N ILE A 100 -14.09 11.00 2.22
CA ILE A 100 -15.47 11.51 2.18
C ILE A 100 -15.50 13.02 2.45
N LEU A 101 -14.77 13.49 3.46
CA LEU A 101 -14.66 14.92 3.76
C LEU A 101 -13.97 15.70 2.64
N SER A 102 -12.98 15.12 1.96
CA SER A 102 -12.31 15.77 0.82
C SER A 102 -13.24 15.96 -0.36
N ALA A 103 -14.12 14.99 -0.63
CA ALA A 103 -15.08 15.05 -1.73
C ALA A 103 -16.31 15.95 -1.46
N TRP A 104 -16.45 16.48 -0.24
CA TRP A 104 -17.67 17.15 0.22
C TRP A 104 -18.14 18.30 -0.68
N ASN A 105 -17.21 19.12 -1.15
CA ASN A 105 -17.50 20.25 -2.04
C ASN A 105 -17.20 19.94 -3.51
N GLU A 106 -16.21 19.04 -3.78
CA GLU A 106 -15.81 18.68 -5.15
C GLU A 106 -16.95 17.99 -5.91
N VAL A 107 -17.73 17.13 -5.21
CA VAL A 107 -18.77 16.31 -5.85
C VAL A 107 -20.15 16.92 -5.60
N GLN A 108 -20.77 17.45 -6.65
CA GLN A 108 -22.09 18.07 -6.63
C GLN A 108 -23.11 17.32 -7.50
N GLU A 109 -22.64 16.54 -8.49
CA GLU A 109 -23.48 15.77 -9.37
C GLU A 109 -23.44 14.29 -9.00
N ARG A 110 -24.60 13.61 -9.08
CA ARG A 110 -24.75 12.17 -8.76
C ARG A 110 -24.11 11.80 -7.42
N VAL A 111 -24.36 12.66 -6.42
CA VAL A 111 -23.75 12.57 -5.08
C VAL A 111 -24.01 11.22 -4.43
N LYS A 112 -25.25 10.71 -4.55
CA LYS A 112 -25.68 9.42 -4.02
C LYS A 112 -24.81 8.28 -4.55
N GLU A 113 -24.69 8.17 -5.87
CA GLU A 113 -23.95 7.10 -6.56
C GLU A 113 -22.46 7.17 -6.23
N PHE A 114 -21.91 8.37 -6.09
CA PHE A 114 -20.52 8.59 -5.71
C PHE A 114 -20.19 7.98 -4.33
N PHE A 115 -20.98 8.33 -3.32
CA PHE A 115 -20.70 7.86 -1.96
C PHE A 115 -21.05 6.38 -1.76
N ILE A 116 -22.02 5.84 -2.50
CA ILE A 116 -22.25 4.39 -2.58
C ILE A 116 -21.01 3.69 -3.14
N ALA A 117 -20.41 4.20 -4.22
CA ALA A 117 -19.20 3.65 -4.81
C ALA A 117 -18.01 3.70 -3.83
N ILE A 118 -17.85 4.79 -3.06
CA ILE A 118 -16.80 4.90 -2.03
C ILE A 118 -16.98 3.85 -0.92
N LEU A 119 -18.18 3.69 -0.37
CA LEU A 119 -18.45 2.70 0.69
C LEU A 119 -18.28 1.26 0.19
N PHE A 120 -18.74 0.96 -1.03
CA PHE A 120 -18.52 -0.35 -1.64
C PHE A 120 -17.03 -0.63 -1.83
N LEU A 121 -16.27 0.37 -2.28
CA LEU A 121 -14.83 0.30 -2.46
C LEU A 121 -14.09 0.04 -1.13
N GLU A 122 -14.53 0.66 -0.03
CA GLU A 122 -13.98 0.45 1.30
C GLU A 122 -14.12 -1.02 1.74
N THR A 123 -15.30 -1.63 1.56
CA THR A 123 -15.51 -3.07 1.79
C THR A 123 -14.59 -3.93 0.93
N ALA A 124 -14.50 -3.67 -0.37
CA ALA A 124 -13.69 -4.47 -1.27
C ALA A 124 -12.19 -4.40 -0.93
N MET A 125 -11.71 -3.23 -0.49
CA MET A 125 -10.33 -3.02 -0.01
C MET A 125 -10.05 -3.81 1.28
N ILE A 126 -10.91 -3.70 2.29
CA ILE A 126 -10.77 -4.45 3.54
C ILE A 126 -10.81 -5.96 3.26
N GLY A 127 -11.74 -6.41 2.41
CA GLY A 127 -11.87 -7.82 2.04
C GLY A 127 -10.63 -8.37 1.34
N THR A 128 -10.00 -7.60 0.47
CA THR A 128 -8.74 -8.00 -0.19
C THR A 128 -7.61 -8.26 0.80
N PHE A 129 -7.50 -7.45 1.86
CA PHE A 129 -6.47 -7.64 2.88
C PHE A 129 -6.81 -8.75 3.88
N ALA A 130 -8.09 -9.00 4.12
CA ALA A 130 -8.54 -10.00 5.10
C ALA A 130 -8.70 -11.40 4.52
N ALA A 131 -8.83 -11.58 3.20
CA ALA A 131 -9.09 -12.87 2.58
C ALA A 131 -7.96 -13.88 2.80
N LEU A 132 -8.33 -15.12 3.14
CA LEU A 132 -7.46 -16.28 3.29
C LEU A 132 -7.88 -17.46 2.40
N ASP A 133 -8.84 -17.24 1.50
CA ASP A 133 -9.21 -18.11 0.39
C ASP A 133 -8.83 -17.42 -0.92
N LEU A 134 -8.23 -18.15 -1.84
CA LEU A 134 -7.68 -17.57 -3.09
C LEU A 134 -8.78 -17.01 -4.02
N VAL A 135 -9.95 -17.65 -4.07
CA VAL A 135 -11.09 -17.16 -4.86
C VAL A 135 -11.71 -15.96 -4.16
N LEU A 136 -11.90 -16.01 -2.84
CA LEU A 136 -12.42 -14.89 -2.07
C LEU A 136 -11.51 -13.66 -2.21
N PHE A 137 -10.19 -13.86 -2.15
CA PHE A 137 -9.20 -12.81 -2.45
C PHE A 137 -9.41 -12.23 -3.85
N TYR A 138 -9.53 -13.09 -4.88
CA TYR A 138 -9.72 -12.67 -6.25
C TYR A 138 -11.02 -11.87 -6.42
N VAL A 139 -12.11 -12.33 -5.80
CA VAL A 139 -13.41 -11.63 -5.84
C VAL A 139 -13.29 -10.22 -5.26
N PHE A 140 -12.70 -10.04 -4.08
CA PHE A 140 -12.51 -8.71 -3.49
C PHE A 140 -11.53 -7.86 -4.30
N TYR A 141 -10.45 -8.45 -4.80
CA TYR A 141 -9.43 -7.78 -5.62
C TYR A 141 -10.02 -7.22 -6.92
N GLU A 142 -10.94 -7.95 -7.57
CA GLU A 142 -11.63 -7.52 -8.79
C GLU A 142 -12.84 -6.62 -8.52
N ALA A 143 -13.54 -6.82 -7.41
CA ALA A 143 -14.69 -6.00 -7.05
C ALA A 143 -14.36 -4.50 -6.98
N ILE A 144 -13.10 -4.15 -6.74
CA ILE A 144 -12.60 -2.77 -6.72
C ILE A 144 -12.65 -2.10 -8.10
N LEU A 145 -12.53 -2.88 -9.17
CA LEU A 145 -12.47 -2.31 -10.51
C LEU A 145 -13.75 -1.57 -10.90
N VAL A 146 -14.91 -2.10 -10.50
CA VAL A 146 -16.21 -1.51 -10.83
C VAL A 146 -16.37 -0.11 -10.24
N PRO A 147 -16.26 0.11 -8.91
CA PRO A 147 -16.41 1.44 -8.36
C PRO A 147 -15.30 2.40 -8.83
N MET A 148 -14.06 1.92 -9.02
CA MET A 148 -12.99 2.78 -9.54
C MET A 148 -13.24 3.17 -11.00
N TYR A 149 -13.74 2.26 -11.83
CA TYR A 149 -14.17 2.56 -13.20
C TYR A 149 -15.21 3.68 -13.21
N LEU A 150 -16.20 3.58 -12.32
CA LEU A 150 -17.23 4.61 -12.19
C LEU A 150 -16.67 5.93 -11.66
N LEU A 151 -15.82 5.90 -10.61
CA LEU A 151 -15.23 7.10 -10.02
C LEU A 151 -14.39 7.90 -11.03
N ILE A 152 -13.59 7.23 -11.85
CA ILE A 152 -12.77 7.89 -12.88
C ILE A 152 -13.65 8.28 -14.08
N GLY A 153 -14.52 7.38 -14.57
CA GLY A 153 -15.27 7.58 -15.80
C GLY A 153 -16.42 8.58 -15.70
N VAL A 154 -17.05 8.71 -14.54
CA VAL A 154 -18.19 9.61 -14.34
C VAL A 154 -17.75 10.97 -13.78
N TRP A 155 -16.91 10.98 -12.75
CA TRP A 155 -16.48 12.20 -12.04
C TRP A 155 -15.08 12.68 -12.39
N GLY A 156 -14.41 12.03 -13.34
CA GLY A 156 -13.09 12.41 -13.83
C GLY A 156 -13.09 13.66 -14.72
N SER A 157 -11.88 14.13 -15.02
CA SER A 157 -11.62 15.32 -15.86
C SER A 157 -11.81 15.03 -17.36
N GLU A 158 -11.20 15.82 -18.24
CA GLU A 158 -11.47 15.83 -19.69
C GLU A 158 -11.18 14.48 -20.39
N ASN A 159 -10.04 13.83 -20.08
CA ASN A 159 -9.63 12.58 -20.72
C ASN A 159 -10.06 11.32 -19.94
N ARG A 160 -11.10 11.46 -19.09
CA ARG A 160 -11.57 10.40 -18.18
C ARG A 160 -11.86 9.07 -18.85
N VAL A 161 -12.45 9.08 -20.06
CA VAL A 161 -12.81 7.84 -20.78
C VAL A 161 -11.55 7.04 -21.13
N TYR A 162 -10.54 7.71 -21.71
CA TYR A 162 -9.27 7.07 -22.04
C TYR A 162 -8.58 6.50 -20.79
N ALA A 163 -8.49 7.31 -19.73
CA ALA A 163 -7.84 6.91 -18.48
C ALA A 163 -8.57 5.72 -17.82
N THR A 164 -9.91 5.72 -17.84
CA THR A 164 -10.75 4.66 -17.27
C THR A 164 -10.58 3.35 -18.02
N VAL A 165 -10.66 3.38 -19.36
CA VAL A 165 -10.50 2.18 -20.19
C VAL A 165 -9.09 1.62 -20.04
N LYS A 166 -8.06 2.50 -20.06
CA LYS A 166 -6.67 2.09 -19.87
C LYS A 166 -6.45 1.43 -18.52
N PHE A 167 -6.94 2.05 -17.42
CA PHE A 167 -6.89 1.47 -16.07
C PHE A 167 -7.53 0.09 -16.03
N PHE A 168 -8.76 -0.04 -16.56
CA PHE A 168 -9.52 -1.28 -16.53
C PHE A 168 -8.82 -2.39 -17.32
N VAL A 169 -8.41 -2.11 -18.58
CA VAL A 169 -7.78 -3.11 -19.44
C VAL A 169 -6.45 -3.60 -18.85
N TYR A 170 -5.60 -2.68 -18.35
CA TYR A 170 -4.33 -3.07 -17.73
C TYR A 170 -4.53 -3.97 -16.52
N THR A 171 -5.41 -3.58 -15.61
CA THR A 171 -5.60 -4.31 -14.34
C THR A 171 -6.35 -5.61 -14.55
N PHE A 172 -7.41 -5.62 -15.35
CA PHE A 172 -8.21 -6.81 -15.60
C PHE A 172 -7.44 -7.87 -16.41
N ALA A 173 -6.76 -7.47 -17.49
CA ALA A 173 -6.00 -8.42 -18.31
C ALA A 173 -4.90 -9.13 -17.51
N ALA A 174 -4.24 -8.39 -16.60
CA ALA A 174 -3.20 -8.95 -15.74
C ALA A 174 -3.79 -9.90 -14.67
N SER A 175 -4.93 -9.55 -14.07
CA SER A 175 -5.55 -10.36 -13.02
C SER A 175 -6.15 -11.67 -13.54
N VAL A 176 -6.60 -11.72 -14.79
CA VAL A 176 -7.05 -12.98 -15.43
C VAL A 176 -5.92 -14.02 -15.46
N LEU A 177 -4.66 -13.62 -15.66
CA LEU A 177 -3.51 -14.54 -15.57
C LEU A 177 -3.39 -15.14 -14.18
N MET A 178 -3.58 -14.33 -13.13
CA MET A 178 -3.59 -14.79 -11.75
C MET A 178 -4.75 -15.77 -11.49
N LEU A 179 -5.95 -15.51 -12.04
CA LEU A 179 -7.09 -16.42 -11.91
C LEU A 179 -6.77 -17.79 -12.51
N VAL A 180 -6.14 -17.83 -13.70
CA VAL A 180 -5.72 -19.10 -14.31
C VAL A 180 -4.74 -19.84 -13.39
N ALA A 181 -3.80 -19.13 -12.76
CA ALA A 181 -2.88 -19.73 -11.80
C ALA A 181 -3.58 -20.23 -10.54
N ILE A 182 -4.57 -19.51 -10.00
CA ILE A 182 -5.41 -19.94 -8.87
C ILE A 182 -6.15 -21.23 -9.20
N LEU A 183 -6.76 -21.32 -10.39
CA LEU A 183 -7.44 -22.53 -10.84
C LEU A 183 -6.46 -23.70 -11.01
N TYR A 184 -5.25 -23.45 -11.52
CA TYR A 184 -4.22 -24.48 -11.60
C TYR A 184 -3.87 -25.03 -10.21
N VAL A 185 -3.65 -24.15 -9.23
CA VAL A 185 -3.37 -24.53 -7.83
C VAL A 185 -4.50 -25.43 -7.30
N TYR A 186 -5.76 -25.04 -7.49
CA TYR A 186 -6.93 -25.80 -7.06
C TYR A 186 -6.92 -27.24 -7.59
N PHE A 187 -6.71 -27.43 -8.89
CA PHE A 187 -6.74 -28.75 -9.52
C PHE A 187 -5.54 -29.64 -9.13
N HIS A 188 -4.43 -29.06 -8.64
CA HIS A 188 -3.21 -29.77 -8.27
C HIS A 188 -3.01 -29.91 -6.76
N ASP A 189 -3.79 -29.20 -5.95
CA ASP A 189 -3.66 -29.17 -4.48
C ASP A 189 -4.87 -29.80 -3.78
N GLY A 190 -5.42 -30.85 -4.34
CA GLY A 190 -6.50 -31.62 -3.69
C GLY A 190 -7.87 -30.95 -3.71
N GLY A 191 -8.10 -29.92 -4.55
CA GLY A 191 -9.40 -29.28 -4.71
C GLY A 191 -9.75 -28.28 -3.62
N THR A 192 -8.78 -27.56 -3.09
CA THR A 192 -9.00 -26.47 -2.12
C THR A 192 -8.52 -25.13 -2.65
N PHE A 193 -9.26 -24.05 -2.32
CA PHE A 193 -8.84 -22.68 -2.53
C PHE A 193 -8.31 -22.04 -1.23
N ASP A 194 -8.32 -22.78 -0.12
CA ASP A 194 -7.81 -22.27 1.15
C ASP A 194 -6.31 -21.97 1.05
N TYR A 195 -5.95 -20.68 1.26
CA TYR A 195 -4.57 -20.22 1.16
C TYR A 195 -3.65 -20.90 2.18
N VAL A 196 -4.14 -21.13 3.41
CA VAL A 196 -3.33 -21.71 4.49
C VAL A 196 -3.00 -23.17 4.16
N ALA A 197 -3.97 -23.91 3.65
CA ALA A 197 -3.79 -25.28 3.18
C ALA A 197 -2.86 -25.31 1.95
N ALA A 198 -3.18 -24.55 0.91
CA ALA A 198 -2.40 -24.50 -0.34
C ALA A 198 -0.92 -24.16 -0.08
N ARG A 199 -0.64 -23.21 0.83
CA ARG A 199 0.73 -22.86 1.20
C ARG A 199 1.51 -24.02 1.81
N GLN A 200 0.85 -24.98 2.45
CA GLN A 200 1.49 -26.12 3.12
C GLN A 200 1.60 -27.35 2.21
N SER A 201 0.59 -27.58 1.38
CA SER A 201 0.43 -28.81 0.60
C SER A 201 0.89 -28.71 -0.85
N LEU A 202 0.94 -27.50 -1.42
CA LEU A 202 1.22 -27.29 -2.84
C LEU A 202 2.59 -27.87 -3.24
N GLN A 203 2.55 -28.92 -4.05
CA GLN A 203 3.73 -29.55 -4.65
C GLN A 203 3.64 -29.44 -6.17
N VAL A 204 4.46 -28.58 -6.73
CA VAL A 204 4.57 -28.38 -8.19
C VAL A 204 6.02 -28.48 -8.62
N THR A 205 6.24 -28.88 -9.87
CA THR A 205 7.60 -28.91 -10.42
C THR A 205 8.18 -27.49 -10.49
N PRO A 206 9.50 -27.33 -10.39
CA PRO A 206 10.13 -26.00 -10.47
C PRO A 206 9.73 -25.20 -11.74
N ALA A 207 9.61 -25.88 -12.88
CA ALA A 207 9.19 -25.25 -14.14
C ALA A 207 7.77 -24.69 -14.05
N VAL A 208 6.84 -25.42 -13.44
CA VAL A 208 5.46 -24.97 -13.24
C VAL A 208 5.42 -23.85 -12.20
N ALA A 209 6.14 -23.96 -11.10
CA ALA A 209 6.23 -22.92 -10.07
C ALA A 209 6.66 -21.55 -10.64
N VAL A 210 7.59 -21.56 -11.61
CA VAL A 210 8.06 -20.36 -12.33
C VAL A 210 6.92 -19.67 -13.08
N TRP A 211 6.08 -20.43 -13.81
CA TRP A 211 4.95 -19.87 -14.55
C TRP A 211 3.82 -19.38 -13.64
N LEU A 212 3.51 -20.13 -12.58
CA LEU A 212 2.51 -19.72 -11.60
C LEU A 212 2.94 -18.44 -10.86
N PHE A 213 4.19 -18.39 -10.42
CA PHE A 213 4.76 -17.18 -9.84
C PHE A 213 4.69 -16.00 -10.81
N ALA A 214 5.08 -16.20 -12.08
CA ALA A 214 5.04 -15.15 -13.08
C ALA A 214 3.61 -14.61 -13.31
N ALA A 215 2.60 -15.47 -13.31
CA ALA A 215 1.19 -15.06 -13.45
C ALA A 215 0.73 -14.19 -12.27
N PHE A 216 1.03 -14.58 -11.03
CA PHE A 216 0.77 -13.75 -9.85
C PHE A 216 1.60 -12.46 -9.87
N ALA A 217 2.90 -12.56 -10.20
CA ALA A 217 3.81 -11.42 -10.22
C ALA A 217 3.40 -10.37 -11.26
N VAL A 218 2.95 -10.76 -12.46
CA VAL A 218 2.45 -9.81 -13.48
C VAL A 218 1.20 -9.11 -13.01
N ALA A 219 0.22 -9.84 -12.43
CA ALA A 219 -1.00 -9.24 -11.88
C ALA A 219 -0.67 -8.19 -10.81
N PHE A 220 0.21 -8.53 -9.89
CA PHE A 220 0.61 -7.62 -8.83
C PHE A 220 1.53 -6.50 -9.32
N ALA A 221 2.45 -6.75 -10.26
CA ALA A 221 3.33 -5.73 -10.84
C ALA A 221 2.54 -4.64 -11.59
N VAL A 222 1.45 -5.00 -12.27
CA VAL A 222 0.53 -4.02 -12.87
C VAL A 222 -0.15 -3.18 -11.79
N LYS A 223 -0.60 -3.80 -10.69
CA LYS A 223 -1.27 -3.09 -9.59
C LYS A 223 -0.31 -2.21 -8.77
N VAL A 224 0.94 -2.64 -8.57
CA VAL A 224 2.03 -1.87 -7.90
C VAL A 224 2.49 -0.66 -8.71
N PRO A 225 2.16 -0.47 -9.89
CA PRO A 225 2.69 0.04 -11.15
C PRO A 225 4.23 -0.05 -11.28
N MET A 226 4.72 -1.26 -11.36
CA MET A 226 6.14 -1.47 -11.63
C MET A 226 6.52 -1.09 -13.07
N PHE A 227 7.74 -0.61 -13.27
CA PHE A 227 8.27 -0.46 -14.63
C PHE A 227 8.38 -1.85 -15.31
N PRO A 228 7.95 -2.03 -16.58
CA PRO A 228 7.42 -1.03 -17.53
C PRO A 228 5.87 -0.94 -17.55
N VAL A 229 5.14 -1.68 -16.72
CA VAL A 229 3.66 -1.79 -16.76
C VAL A 229 2.93 -0.72 -15.95
N HIS A 230 3.57 0.41 -15.68
CA HIS A 230 3.10 1.50 -14.82
C HIS A 230 2.26 2.59 -15.55
N THR A 231 2.24 2.59 -16.87
CA THR A 231 1.79 3.76 -17.66
C THR A 231 0.31 4.10 -17.49
N TRP A 232 -0.51 3.23 -16.94
CA TRP A 232 -1.91 3.48 -16.62
C TRP A 232 -2.07 4.42 -15.42
N LEU A 233 -1.12 4.39 -14.48
CA LEU A 233 -1.24 5.07 -13.19
C LEU A 233 -1.27 6.60 -13.31
N PRO A 234 -0.32 7.26 -14.03
CA PRO A 234 -0.34 8.71 -14.15
C PRO A 234 -1.62 9.22 -14.82
N ASP A 235 -2.15 8.50 -15.81
CA ASP A 235 -3.37 8.89 -16.51
C ASP A 235 -4.60 8.71 -15.59
N ALA A 236 -4.71 7.57 -14.88
CA ALA A 236 -5.79 7.32 -13.94
C ALA A 236 -5.80 8.37 -12.80
N HIS A 237 -4.64 8.68 -12.20
CA HIS A 237 -4.54 9.68 -11.14
C HIS A 237 -4.88 11.09 -11.63
N THR A 238 -4.37 11.47 -12.81
CA THR A 238 -4.56 12.80 -13.35
C THR A 238 -6.05 13.09 -13.59
N GLU A 239 -6.76 12.09 -14.11
CA GLU A 239 -8.17 12.24 -14.46
C GLU A 239 -9.14 11.99 -13.29
N ALA A 240 -8.82 11.11 -12.35
CA ALA A 240 -9.69 10.81 -11.21
C ALA A 240 -10.05 12.06 -10.37
N PRO A 241 -11.23 12.14 -9.71
CA PRO A 241 -11.48 13.13 -8.67
C PRO A 241 -10.46 13.00 -7.53
N THR A 242 -10.31 14.03 -6.70
CA THR A 242 -9.34 14.05 -5.60
C THR A 242 -9.49 12.83 -4.69
N ALA A 243 -10.71 12.54 -4.26
CA ALA A 243 -11.05 11.36 -3.45
C ALA A 243 -10.61 10.04 -4.10
N GLY A 244 -10.86 9.88 -5.42
CA GLY A 244 -10.41 8.71 -6.18
C GLY A 244 -8.89 8.57 -6.21
N SER A 245 -8.17 9.68 -6.37
CA SER A 245 -6.69 9.67 -6.35
C SER A 245 -6.13 9.33 -4.97
N VAL A 246 -6.76 9.80 -3.89
CA VAL A 246 -6.34 9.47 -2.51
C VAL A 246 -6.52 7.98 -2.24
N ILE A 247 -7.66 7.39 -2.61
CA ILE A 247 -7.90 5.94 -2.45
C ILE A 247 -6.92 5.13 -3.31
N LEU A 248 -6.75 5.53 -4.57
CA LEU A 248 -5.85 4.84 -5.50
C LEU A 248 -4.42 4.81 -4.92
N ALA A 249 -3.86 5.98 -4.56
CA ALA A 249 -2.52 6.08 -3.99
C ALA A 249 -2.44 5.52 -2.57
N GLY A 250 -3.45 5.77 -1.74
CA GLY A 250 -3.47 5.40 -0.33
C GLY A 250 -3.53 3.90 -0.11
N VAL A 251 -4.38 3.19 -0.86
CA VAL A 251 -4.75 1.80 -0.59
C VAL A 251 -4.56 0.87 -1.80
N LEU A 252 -5.11 1.22 -2.98
CA LEU A 252 -5.19 0.28 -4.09
C LEU A 252 -3.82 -0.23 -4.56
N LEU A 253 -2.81 0.63 -4.61
CA LEU A 253 -1.47 0.24 -5.00
C LEU A 253 -0.85 -0.77 -4.02
N LYS A 254 -1.22 -0.69 -2.73
CA LYS A 254 -0.74 -1.60 -1.69
C LYS A 254 -1.30 -3.02 -1.81
N MET A 255 -2.40 -3.19 -2.51
CA MET A 255 -2.91 -4.53 -2.81
C MET A 255 -1.96 -5.34 -3.68
N GLY A 256 -1.26 -4.69 -4.62
CA GLY A 256 -0.24 -5.36 -5.40
C GLY A 256 0.98 -5.74 -4.57
N THR A 257 1.51 -4.82 -3.75
CA THR A 257 2.64 -5.11 -2.85
C THR A 257 2.27 -6.12 -1.77
N PHE A 258 1.05 -6.04 -1.21
CA PHE A 258 0.50 -7.03 -0.29
C PHE A 258 0.33 -8.40 -0.97
N GLY A 259 -0.11 -8.42 -2.24
CA GLY A 259 -0.21 -9.63 -3.04
C GLY A 259 1.12 -10.35 -3.21
N PHE A 260 2.20 -9.61 -3.47
CA PHE A 260 3.55 -10.18 -3.43
C PHE A 260 3.89 -10.75 -2.05
N PHE A 261 3.69 -9.97 -0.98
CA PHE A 261 4.02 -10.37 0.38
C PHE A 261 3.22 -11.58 0.85
N ARG A 262 1.89 -11.59 0.63
CA ARG A 262 0.95 -12.57 1.15
C ARG A 262 0.84 -13.82 0.30
N TYR A 263 0.86 -13.69 -1.05
CA TYR A 263 0.55 -14.80 -1.94
C TYR A 263 1.74 -15.22 -2.79
N ALA A 264 2.33 -14.33 -3.61
CA ALA A 264 3.34 -14.73 -4.58
C ALA A 264 4.61 -15.31 -3.91
N LEU A 265 5.16 -14.62 -2.92
CA LEU A 265 6.38 -15.06 -2.23
C LEU A 265 6.17 -16.36 -1.42
N PRO A 266 5.09 -16.48 -0.58
CA PRO A 266 4.94 -17.69 0.23
C PRO A 266 4.45 -18.92 -0.53
N LEU A 267 3.67 -18.75 -1.62
CA LEU A 267 3.19 -19.89 -2.43
C LEU A 267 4.31 -20.46 -3.31
N PHE A 268 5.17 -19.59 -3.86
CA PHE A 268 6.21 -19.99 -4.82
C PHE A 268 7.60 -19.46 -4.44
N PRO A 269 8.12 -19.83 -3.25
CA PRO A 269 9.33 -19.22 -2.69
C PRO A 269 10.57 -19.45 -3.56
N GLU A 270 10.74 -20.62 -4.17
CA GLU A 270 11.88 -20.96 -5.02
C GLU A 270 11.86 -20.14 -6.33
N ALA A 271 10.69 -20.02 -6.96
CA ALA A 271 10.50 -19.19 -8.14
C ALA A 271 10.73 -17.70 -7.84
N ALA A 272 10.28 -17.24 -6.67
CA ALA A 272 10.53 -15.88 -6.21
C ALA A 272 12.03 -15.59 -6.03
N LEU A 273 12.79 -16.53 -5.48
CA LEU A 273 14.25 -16.44 -5.37
C LEU A 273 14.92 -16.38 -6.74
N HIS A 274 14.43 -17.14 -7.71
CA HIS A 274 14.91 -17.10 -9.08
C HIS A 274 14.71 -15.73 -9.72
N TYR A 275 13.55 -15.11 -9.55
CA TYR A 275 13.21 -13.82 -10.16
C TYR A 275 13.60 -12.59 -9.33
N ARG A 276 14.09 -12.76 -8.08
CA ARG A 276 14.38 -11.63 -7.18
C ARG A 276 15.32 -10.58 -7.77
N GLY A 277 16.33 -11.03 -8.54
CA GLY A 277 17.27 -10.13 -9.22
C GLY A 277 16.60 -9.29 -10.30
N LEU A 278 15.78 -9.91 -11.15
CA LEU A 278 15.02 -9.23 -12.20
C LEU A 278 14.04 -8.21 -11.60
N ILE A 279 13.23 -8.63 -10.62
CA ILE A 279 12.24 -7.76 -9.98
C ILE A 279 12.94 -6.62 -9.23
N GLY A 280 14.06 -6.90 -8.55
CA GLY A 280 14.90 -5.88 -7.91
C GLY A 280 15.47 -4.86 -8.90
N ALA A 281 15.94 -5.32 -10.07
CA ALA A 281 16.42 -4.43 -11.13
C ALA A 281 15.29 -3.54 -11.68
N LEU A 282 14.12 -4.12 -11.95
CA LEU A 282 12.95 -3.35 -12.40
C LEU A 282 12.47 -2.36 -11.32
N ALA A 283 12.60 -2.71 -10.03
CA ALA A 283 12.31 -1.81 -8.92
C ALA A 283 13.26 -0.61 -8.91
N VAL A 284 14.57 -0.81 -9.07
CA VAL A 284 15.57 0.27 -9.15
C VAL A 284 15.31 1.16 -10.38
N VAL A 285 15.02 0.55 -11.54
CA VAL A 285 14.63 1.32 -12.73
C VAL A 285 13.38 2.15 -12.44
N GLY A 286 12.38 1.57 -11.77
CA GLY A 286 11.15 2.27 -11.36
C GLY A 286 11.44 3.45 -10.43
N ILE A 287 12.35 3.29 -9.45
CA ILE A 287 12.79 4.37 -8.54
C ILE A 287 13.34 5.55 -9.34
N ILE A 288 14.34 5.31 -10.18
CA ILE A 288 15.04 6.37 -10.93
C ILE A 288 14.13 6.96 -12.01
N TYR A 289 13.49 6.13 -12.81
CA TYR A 289 12.61 6.56 -13.88
C TYR A 289 11.41 7.35 -13.35
N GLY A 290 10.75 6.84 -12.30
CA GLY A 290 9.61 7.53 -11.68
C GLY A 290 9.98 8.91 -11.15
N ALA A 291 11.15 9.04 -10.51
CA ALA A 291 11.66 10.31 -10.01
C ALA A 291 12.01 11.29 -11.14
N LEU A 292 12.69 10.85 -12.20
CA LEU A 292 13.00 11.68 -13.37
C LEU A 292 11.73 12.14 -14.10
N MET A 293 10.76 11.23 -14.25
CA MET A 293 9.48 11.57 -14.86
C MET A 293 8.68 12.55 -14.00
N SER A 294 8.76 12.46 -12.65
CA SER A 294 8.16 13.46 -11.76
C SER A 294 8.76 14.84 -11.96
N PHE A 295 10.07 14.93 -12.09
CA PHE A 295 10.79 16.20 -12.23
C PHE A 295 10.38 17.00 -13.49
N VAL A 296 10.09 16.33 -14.60
CA VAL A 296 9.74 16.98 -15.87
C VAL A 296 8.23 17.28 -16.01
N GLN A 297 7.38 16.92 -15.05
CA GLN A 297 5.96 17.19 -15.14
C GLN A 297 5.64 18.68 -14.97
N THR A 298 4.63 19.13 -15.72
CA THR A 298 4.06 20.48 -15.64
C THR A 298 2.78 20.53 -14.82
N ASP A 299 2.12 19.38 -14.60
CA ASP A 299 0.90 19.21 -13.80
C ASP A 299 1.29 18.63 -12.42
N MET A 300 0.89 19.31 -11.33
CA MET A 300 1.19 18.89 -9.96
C MET A 300 0.67 17.48 -9.64
N LYS A 301 -0.55 17.18 -10.10
CA LYS A 301 -1.19 15.89 -9.82
C LYS A 301 -0.47 14.75 -10.54
N ARG A 302 -0.02 14.99 -11.76
CA ARG A 302 0.76 14.03 -12.55
C ARG A 302 2.17 13.84 -11.99
N LEU A 303 2.79 14.89 -11.44
CA LEU A 303 4.05 14.81 -10.71
C LEU A 303 3.94 13.86 -9.53
N VAL A 304 2.92 14.07 -8.67
CA VAL A 304 2.67 13.20 -7.51
C VAL A 304 2.33 11.77 -7.94
N ALA A 305 1.66 11.57 -9.08
CA ALA A 305 1.39 10.23 -9.60
C ALA A 305 2.68 9.47 -10.00
N TYR A 306 3.61 10.14 -10.70
CA TYR A 306 4.90 9.52 -11.04
C TYR A 306 5.79 9.29 -9.80
N SER A 307 5.71 10.14 -8.77
CA SER A 307 6.42 9.89 -7.51
C SER A 307 5.99 8.58 -6.86
N SER A 308 4.73 8.17 -7.03
CA SER A 308 4.24 6.87 -6.55
C SER A 308 4.96 5.69 -7.21
N VAL A 309 5.30 5.78 -8.51
CA VAL A 309 6.09 4.75 -9.20
C VAL A 309 7.46 4.60 -8.53
N SER A 310 8.10 5.73 -8.19
CA SER A 310 9.38 5.75 -7.48
C SER A 310 9.28 5.13 -6.08
N HIS A 311 8.34 5.59 -5.25
CA HIS A 311 8.19 5.11 -3.87
C HIS A 311 7.79 3.63 -3.79
N LEU A 312 6.97 3.15 -4.70
CA LEU A 312 6.64 1.71 -4.75
C LEU A 312 7.77 0.87 -5.33
N GLY A 313 8.66 1.46 -6.14
CA GLY A 313 9.94 0.88 -6.49
C GLY A 313 10.78 0.57 -5.24
N PHE A 314 10.84 1.48 -4.25
CA PHE A 314 11.48 1.21 -2.96
C PHE A 314 10.83 0.03 -2.24
N VAL A 315 9.49 -0.02 -2.16
CA VAL A 315 8.78 -1.15 -1.54
C VAL A 315 9.17 -2.47 -2.17
N MET A 316 9.18 -2.55 -3.50
CA MET A 316 9.56 -3.78 -4.20
C MET A 316 11.04 -4.14 -4.05
N LEU A 317 11.93 -3.15 -4.01
CA LEU A 317 13.36 -3.36 -3.76
C LEU A 317 13.60 -4.00 -2.39
N GLY A 318 13.00 -3.43 -1.33
CA GLY A 318 13.11 -3.97 0.02
C GLY A 318 12.49 -5.36 0.16
N MET A 319 11.39 -5.62 -0.57
CA MET A 319 10.75 -6.94 -0.57
C MET A 319 11.63 -8.00 -1.23
N MET A 320 12.30 -7.67 -2.34
CA MET A 320 13.21 -8.58 -3.03
C MET A 320 14.56 -8.74 -2.32
N ALA A 321 14.89 -7.87 -1.39
CA ALA A 321 16.08 -8.04 -0.54
C ALA A 321 16.01 -9.31 0.32
N ILE A 322 14.81 -9.73 0.73
CA ILE A 322 14.54 -10.92 1.58
C ILE A 322 15.42 -10.89 2.83
N THR A 323 15.41 -9.75 3.51
CA THR A 323 16.03 -9.49 4.81
C THR A 323 14.96 -8.99 5.77
N ALA A 324 15.20 -9.11 7.09
CA ALA A 324 14.24 -8.63 8.09
C ALA A 324 14.00 -7.12 7.94
N GLU A 325 15.07 -6.34 7.75
CA GLU A 325 15.01 -4.90 7.55
C GLU A 325 14.30 -4.54 6.25
N GLY A 326 14.64 -5.20 5.13
CA GLY A 326 14.05 -4.95 3.83
C GLY A 326 12.55 -5.21 3.79
N LEU A 327 12.11 -6.38 4.31
CA LEU A 327 10.70 -6.74 4.40
C LEU A 327 9.92 -5.81 5.35
N THR A 328 10.48 -5.53 6.52
CA THR A 328 9.87 -4.60 7.49
C THR A 328 9.77 -3.19 6.92
N GLY A 329 10.85 -2.72 6.29
CA GLY A 329 10.89 -1.42 5.60
C GLY A 329 9.87 -1.33 4.47
N SER A 330 9.68 -2.42 3.69
CA SER A 330 8.67 -2.50 2.64
C SER A 330 7.26 -2.34 3.19
N VAL A 331 6.91 -3.06 4.24
CA VAL A 331 5.60 -2.93 4.91
C VAL A 331 5.42 -1.51 5.44
N TYR A 332 6.44 -0.96 6.08
CA TYR A 332 6.37 0.39 6.62
C TYR A 332 6.23 1.46 5.53
N GLN A 333 6.94 1.30 4.41
CA GLN A 333 6.84 2.22 3.28
C GLN A 333 5.49 2.15 2.56
N MET A 334 4.80 1.01 2.60
CA MET A 334 3.40 0.94 2.15
C MET A 334 2.51 1.91 2.94
N LEU A 335 2.64 1.95 4.27
CA LEU A 335 1.89 2.87 5.13
C LEU A 335 2.29 4.33 4.88
N ASN A 336 3.60 4.60 4.84
CA ASN A 336 4.15 5.94 4.59
C ASN A 336 3.62 6.54 3.30
N HIS A 337 3.70 5.79 2.21
CA HIS A 337 3.18 6.22 0.91
C HIS A 337 1.66 6.50 0.99
N GLY A 338 0.89 5.69 1.74
CA GLY A 338 -0.54 5.93 1.93
C GLY A 338 -0.83 7.27 2.60
N VAL A 339 -0.09 7.58 3.66
CA VAL A 339 -0.24 8.81 4.44
C VAL A 339 0.32 10.02 3.67
N SER A 340 1.59 9.97 3.25
CA SER A 340 2.28 11.13 2.67
C SER A 340 1.76 11.46 1.27
N THR A 341 1.65 10.47 0.38
CA THR A 341 1.17 10.70 -0.99
C THR A 341 -0.33 10.98 -1.02
N GLY A 342 -1.12 10.31 -0.14
CA GLY A 342 -2.52 10.67 0.09
C GLY A 342 -2.66 12.13 0.49
N GLY A 343 -1.84 12.61 1.44
CA GLY A 343 -1.78 14.01 1.86
C GLY A 343 -1.41 14.97 0.72
N LEU A 344 -0.45 14.60 -0.14
CA LEU A 344 -0.10 15.41 -1.31
C LEU A 344 -1.27 15.53 -2.30
N PHE A 345 -1.99 14.44 -2.60
CA PHE A 345 -3.16 14.51 -3.47
C PHE A 345 -4.28 15.36 -2.89
N LEU A 346 -4.50 15.31 -1.57
CA LEU A 346 -5.46 16.18 -0.88
C LEU A 346 -5.09 17.65 -1.04
N LEU A 347 -3.83 18.01 -0.80
CA LEU A 347 -3.35 19.39 -0.92
C LEU A 347 -3.39 19.91 -2.37
N VAL A 348 -3.01 19.09 -3.34
CA VAL A 348 -3.16 19.42 -4.78
C VAL A 348 -4.65 19.61 -5.14
N GLY A 349 -5.54 18.77 -4.58
CA GLY A 349 -6.99 18.92 -4.73
C GLY A 349 -7.49 20.24 -4.18
N MET A 350 -7.08 20.62 -2.96
CA MET A 350 -7.45 21.90 -2.33
C MET A 350 -6.99 23.12 -3.15
N LEU A 351 -5.78 23.07 -3.72
CA LEU A 351 -5.29 24.12 -4.62
C LEU A 351 -6.11 24.18 -5.92
N LYS A 352 -6.42 23.01 -6.50
CA LYS A 352 -7.26 22.89 -7.70
C LYS A 352 -8.68 23.43 -7.46
N GLU A 353 -9.31 23.15 -6.32
CA GLU A 353 -10.65 23.68 -5.99
C GLU A 353 -10.67 25.22 -6.00
N ARG A 354 -9.56 25.87 -5.61
CA ARG A 354 -9.43 27.34 -5.55
C ARG A 354 -9.08 27.99 -6.87
N ARG A 355 -8.24 27.33 -7.68
CA ARG A 355 -7.66 27.91 -8.90
C ARG A 355 -8.18 27.30 -10.19
N HIS A 356 -8.92 26.20 -10.11
CA HIS A 356 -9.43 25.44 -11.26
C HIS A 356 -8.37 24.98 -12.27
N THR A 357 -7.08 25.04 -11.88
CA THR A 357 -5.94 24.55 -12.67
C THR A 357 -5.04 23.64 -11.81
N ARG A 358 -4.22 22.82 -12.45
CA ARG A 358 -3.19 21.99 -11.82
C ARG A 358 -1.80 22.29 -12.37
N LEU A 359 -1.69 23.21 -13.32
CA LEU A 359 -0.44 23.57 -13.96
C LEU A 359 0.45 24.34 -12.99
N ILE A 360 1.67 23.87 -12.80
CA ILE A 360 2.64 24.47 -11.86
C ILE A 360 2.94 25.92 -12.25
N ALA A 361 2.95 26.24 -13.56
CA ALA A 361 3.23 27.56 -14.09
C ALA A 361 2.17 28.62 -13.71
N ASP A 362 0.93 28.20 -13.40
CA ASP A 362 -0.16 29.12 -13.02
C ASP A 362 -0.04 29.61 -11.57
N TYR A 363 0.85 28.99 -10.80
CA TYR A 363 1.09 29.28 -9.39
C TYR A 363 2.38 30.09 -9.20
N GLY A 364 2.67 30.49 -7.97
CA GLY A 364 3.88 31.19 -7.57
C GLY A 364 3.61 32.12 -6.40
N GLY A 365 4.51 32.14 -5.41
CA GLY A 365 4.44 33.05 -4.27
C GLY A 365 3.28 32.83 -3.31
N LEU A 366 2.65 31.64 -3.32
CA LEU A 366 1.43 31.34 -2.55
C LEU A 366 1.63 31.34 -1.03
N ALA A 367 2.84 31.16 -0.53
CA ALA A 367 3.10 31.01 0.90
C ALA A 367 2.60 32.21 1.74
N ARG A 368 2.53 33.41 1.15
CA ARG A 368 2.00 34.61 1.84
C ARG A 368 0.47 34.68 1.83
N GLN A 369 -0.18 34.07 0.84
CA GLN A 369 -1.64 34.12 0.67
C GLN A 369 -2.32 32.99 1.44
N VAL A 370 -1.73 31.78 1.40
CA VAL A 370 -2.26 30.57 2.02
C VAL A 370 -1.21 29.90 2.94
N PRO A 371 -0.80 30.58 4.03
CA PRO A 371 0.31 30.14 4.88
C PRO A 371 0.08 28.79 5.53
N TRP A 372 -1.14 28.44 5.92
CA TRP A 372 -1.43 27.14 6.52
C TRP A 372 -1.33 26.00 5.51
N ILE A 373 -1.90 26.17 4.30
CA ILE A 373 -1.77 25.19 3.22
C ILE A 373 -0.30 25.03 2.86
N ALA A 374 0.46 26.13 2.74
CA ALA A 374 1.88 26.09 2.44
C ALA A 374 2.68 25.35 3.49
N THR A 375 2.44 25.60 4.78
CA THR A 375 3.11 24.93 5.90
C THR A 375 2.84 23.44 5.87
N ILE A 376 1.57 23.03 5.74
CA ILE A 376 1.20 21.61 5.70
C ILE A 376 1.80 20.95 4.45
N PHE A 377 1.79 21.63 3.29
CA PHE A 377 2.40 21.10 2.08
C PHE A 377 3.90 20.83 2.26
N VAL A 378 4.61 21.76 2.90
CA VAL A 378 6.03 21.57 3.24
C VAL A 378 6.23 20.37 4.17
N VAL A 379 5.44 20.24 5.24
CA VAL A 379 5.53 19.09 6.17
C VAL A 379 5.32 17.77 5.45
N VAL A 380 4.27 17.67 4.61
CA VAL A 380 3.97 16.45 3.85
C VAL A 380 5.05 16.18 2.78
N THR A 381 5.60 17.23 2.18
CA THR A 381 6.75 17.13 1.26
C THR A 381 7.98 16.57 1.97
N LEU A 382 8.33 17.10 3.15
CA LEU A 382 9.47 16.62 3.95
C LEU A 382 9.31 15.14 4.35
N SER A 383 8.08 14.76 4.64
CA SER A 383 7.72 13.34 4.86
C SER A 383 7.94 12.49 3.60
N SER A 384 7.50 12.98 2.44
CA SER A 384 7.62 12.25 1.17
C SER A 384 9.07 12.08 0.70
N ILE A 385 9.96 13.02 0.99
CA ILE A 385 11.39 12.94 0.64
C ILE A 385 12.23 12.18 1.68
N GLY A 386 11.60 11.64 2.72
CA GLY A 386 12.32 10.87 3.72
C GLY A 386 13.20 11.69 4.67
N LEU A 387 12.76 12.88 5.11
CA LEU A 387 13.49 13.65 6.11
C LEU A 387 13.54 12.90 7.46
N PRO A 388 14.71 12.76 8.11
CA PRO A 388 14.80 12.19 9.46
C PRO A 388 13.83 12.86 10.45
N GLY A 389 13.11 12.03 11.24
CA GLY A 389 12.03 12.48 12.13
C GLY A 389 10.64 12.42 11.49
N THR A 390 10.53 12.11 10.21
CA THR A 390 9.26 11.81 9.53
C THR A 390 9.14 10.32 9.19
N ASN A 391 7.93 9.87 8.93
CA ASN A 391 7.64 8.48 8.62
C ASN A 391 8.39 7.95 7.39
N GLY A 392 8.54 8.76 6.33
CA GLY A 392 9.21 8.35 5.08
C GLY A 392 10.63 7.86 5.27
N PHE A 393 11.40 8.53 6.15
CA PHE A 393 12.79 8.16 6.46
C PHE A 393 12.90 6.73 7.00
N VAL A 394 12.03 6.34 7.93
CA VAL A 394 12.10 5.02 8.57
C VAL A 394 11.96 3.90 7.54
N GLY A 395 10.99 4.01 6.64
CA GLY A 395 10.76 3.00 5.60
C GLY A 395 11.91 2.91 4.60
N GLU A 396 12.33 4.04 4.04
CA GLU A 396 13.38 4.07 3.02
C GLU A 396 14.75 3.65 3.59
N PHE A 397 15.07 4.08 4.81
CA PHE A 397 16.31 3.67 5.47
C PHE A 397 16.36 2.16 5.71
N LEU A 398 15.26 1.55 6.21
CA LEU A 398 15.18 0.11 6.42
C LEU A 398 15.27 -0.66 5.09
N ILE A 399 14.66 -0.17 4.03
CA ILE A 399 14.74 -0.78 2.70
C ILE A 399 16.18 -0.77 2.18
N LEU A 400 16.84 0.38 2.20
CA LEU A 400 18.20 0.53 1.68
C LEU A 400 19.21 -0.28 2.49
N SER A 401 19.13 -0.24 3.84
CA SER A 401 19.98 -1.04 4.71
C SER A 401 19.74 -2.54 4.53
N GLY A 402 18.47 -2.96 4.47
CA GLY A 402 18.12 -4.35 4.20
C GLY A 402 18.58 -4.84 2.82
N THR A 403 18.52 -3.97 1.81
CA THR A 403 19.02 -4.28 0.46
C THR A 403 20.55 -4.43 0.46
N TRP A 404 21.26 -3.56 1.16
CA TRP A 404 22.72 -3.66 1.31
C TRP A 404 23.15 -4.98 1.98
N LEU A 405 22.42 -5.40 3.01
CA LEU A 405 22.66 -6.64 3.77
C LEU A 405 22.14 -7.90 3.06
N SER A 406 21.48 -7.75 1.91
CA SER A 406 20.82 -8.87 1.22
C SER A 406 21.83 -9.83 0.57
N ARG A 407 21.35 -11.05 0.30
CA ARG A 407 22.09 -12.05 -0.46
C ARG A 407 21.82 -11.99 -1.97
N MET A 408 21.39 -10.85 -2.48
CA MET A 408 21.28 -10.63 -3.92
C MET A 408 22.65 -10.59 -4.57
N LYS A 409 22.74 -10.91 -5.86
CA LYS A 409 23.99 -10.71 -6.60
C LYS A 409 24.27 -9.21 -6.67
N ALA A 410 25.43 -8.78 -6.17
CA ALA A 410 25.87 -7.37 -6.09
C ALA A 410 24.89 -6.43 -5.32
N PRO A 411 24.53 -6.74 -4.07
CA PRO A 411 23.51 -5.99 -3.31
C PRO A 411 23.87 -4.51 -3.13
N GLY A 412 25.16 -4.18 -3.02
CA GLY A 412 25.65 -2.80 -2.92
C GLY A 412 25.23 -1.92 -4.11
N TRP A 413 25.19 -2.46 -5.34
CA TRP A 413 24.73 -1.70 -6.49
C TRP A 413 23.22 -1.40 -6.42
N TYR A 414 22.40 -2.37 -6.02
CA TYR A 414 20.95 -2.15 -5.83
C TYR A 414 20.69 -1.08 -4.78
N ALA A 415 21.38 -1.14 -3.64
CA ALA A 415 21.25 -0.16 -2.56
C ALA A 415 21.76 1.23 -2.98
N ALA A 416 22.93 1.31 -3.64
CA ALA A 416 23.50 2.58 -4.10
C ALA A 416 22.63 3.26 -5.16
N LEU A 417 22.15 2.51 -6.15
CA LEU A 417 21.26 3.04 -7.18
C LEU A 417 19.89 3.40 -6.57
N GLY A 418 19.35 2.59 -5.64
CA GLY A 418 18.15 2.93 -4.89
C GLY A 418 18.31 4.23 -4.11
N ALA A 419 19.45 4.44 -3.44
CA ALA A 419 19.71 5.66 -2.68
C ALA A 419 19.69 6.94 -3.55
N THR A 420 20.01 6.85 -4.85
CA THR A 420 19.84 7.99 -5.75
C THR A 420 18.39 8.47 -5.84
N GLY A 421 17.43 7.57 -5.64
CA GLY A 421 16.00 7.91 -5.60
C GLY A 421 15.64 8.88 -4.49
N VAL A 422 16.29 8.79 -3.33
CA VAL A 422 16.08 9.75 -2.20
C VAL A 422 16.52 11.15 -2.64
N ILE A 423 17.69 11.26 -3.29
CA ILE A 423 18.21 12.54 -3.80
C ILE A 423 17.27 13.11 -4.86
N LEU A 424 16.88 12.29 -5.84
CA LEU A 424 15.96 12.70 -6.89
C LEU A 424 14.59 13.07 -6.33
N GLY A 425 14.11 12.36 -5.30
CA GLY A 425 12.89 12.67 -4.55
C GLY A 425 12.92 14.08 -3.97
N ALA A 426 14.02 14.43 -3.30
CA ALA A 426 14.22 15.77 -2.78
C ALA A 426 14.24 16.83 -3.91
N VAL A 427 14.91 16.53 -5.03
CA VAL A 427 15.02 17.48 -6.15
C VAL A 427 13.65 17.82 -6.74
N TYR A 428 12.82 16.82 -7.11
CA TYR A 428 11.54 17.13 -7.73
C TYR A 428 10.52 17.72 -6.76
N MET A 429 10.48 17.25 -5.51
CA MET A 429 9.53 17.75 -4.52
C MET A 429 9.85 19.16 -4.05
N LEU A 430 11.12 19.46 -3.73
CA LEU A 430 11.53 20.81 -3.33
C LEU A 430 11.41 21.79 -4.50
N SER A 431 11.66 21.36 -5.75
CA SER A 431 11.39 22.16 -6.94
C SER A 431 9.89 22.49 -7.09
N LEU A 432 9.00 21.52 -6.80
CA LEU A 432 7.55 21.78 -6.80
C LEU A 432 7.19 22.83 -5.73
N VAL A 433 7.65 22.64 -4.49
CA VAL A 433 7.41 23.57 -3.38
C VAL A 433 7.91 24.97 -3.72
N GLN A 434 9.14 25.07 -4.26
CA GLN A 434 9.73 26.36 -4.64
C GLN A 434 8.89 27.07 -5.69
N ARG A 435 8.47 26.36 -6.76
CA ARG A 435 7.71 26.97 -7.87
C ARG A 435 6.30 27.37 -7.49
N VAL A 436 5.64 26.62 -6.59
CA VAL A 436 4.23 26.86 -6.22
C VAL A 436 4.12 27.87 -5.08
N PHE A 437 4.90 27.70 -4.01
CA PHE A 437 4.71 28.47 -2.78
C PHE A 437 5.66 29.64 -2.59
N PHE A 438 6.87 29.55 -3.16
CA PHE A 438 7.88 30.59 -2.98
C PHE A 438 8.08 31.42 -4.27
N GLY A 439 8.83 32.51 -4.16
CA GLY A 439 9.06 33.46 -5.24
C GLY A 439 8.09 34.62 -5.23
N LYS A 440 7.95 35.29 -6.38
CA LYS A 440 7.07 36.46 -6.55
C LYS A 440 5.65 36.01 -6.86
N LEU A 441 4.68 36.74 -6.30
CA LEU A 441 3.27 36.57 -6.61
C LEU A 441 2.93 37.39 -7.87
N GLU A 442 3.21 36.82 -9.04
CA GLU A 442 3.04 37.53 -10.32
C GLU A 442 1.61 37.42 -10.88
N ASN A 443 1.00 36.23 -10.75
CA ASN A 443 -0.35 35.98 -11.25
C ASN A 443 -1.41 36.67 -10.36
N PRO A 444 -2.20 37.61 -10.90
CA PRO A 444 -3.23 38.32 -10.12
C PRO A 444 -4.29 37.40 -9.50
N GLU A 445 -4.64 36.30 -10.18
CA GLU A 445 -5.65 35.34 -9.71
C GLU A 445 -5.23 34.61 -8.43
N ASN A 446 -3.93 34.61 -8.10
CA ASN A 446 -3.42 34.01 -6.87
C ASN A 446 -3.55 34.93 -5.64
N ARG A 447 -3.94 36.24 -5.81
CA ARG A 447 -3.93 37.23 -4.74
C ARG A 447 -5.05 37.10 -3.72
N HIS A 448 -6.15 36.41 -4.07
CA HIS A 448 -7.36 36.33 -3.24
C HIS A 448 -7.75 34.91 -2.86
N LEU A 449 -6.78 33.99 -2.86
CA LEU A 449 -7.02 32.60 -2.46
C LEU A 449 -7.29 32.52 -0.97
N GLN A 450 -8.35 31.80 -0.61
CA GLN A 450 -8.67 31.50 0.80
C GLN A 450 -7.70 30.44 1.33
N ASP A 451 -7.23 30.64 2.56
CA ASP A 451 -6.41 29.65 3.24
C ASP A 451 -7.26 28.49 3.75
N LEU A 452 -6.68 27.61 4.53
CA LEU A 452 -7.24 26.38 5.04
C LEU A 452 -8.58 26.61 5.76
N THR A 453 -9.62 25.95 5.30
CA THR A 453 -10.93 25.94 5.98
C THR A 453 -10.94 24.95 7.13
N LEU A 454 -11.92 25.07 8.05
CA LEU A 454 -12.06 24.14 9.17
C LEU A 454 -12.24 22.68 8.70
N ARG A 455 -13.03 22.46 7.63
CA ARG A 455 -13.21 21.12 7.03
C ARG A 455 -11.89 20.55 6.53
N GLU A 456 -11.12 21.35 5.81
CA GLU A 456 -9.82 20.94 5.28
C GLU A 456 -8.79 20.71 6.39
N ALA A 457 -8.88 21.44 7.50
CA ALA A 457 -8.09 21.18 8.70
C ALA A 457 -8.42 19.79 9.29
N PHE A 458 -9.70 19.40 9.39
CA PHE A 458 -10.09 18.05 9.81
C PHE A 458 -9.58 16.96 8.87
N VAL A 459 -9.40 17.25 7.58
CA VAL A 459 -8.82 16.34 6.60
C VAL A 459 -7.29 16.22 6.78
N MET A 460 -6.59 17.34 7.00
CA MET A 460 -5.11 17.36 6.97
C MET A 460 -4.46 17.12 8.34
N VAL A 461 -5.08 17.53 9.43
CA VAL A 461 -4.51 17.35 10.78
C VAL A 461 -4.24 15.88 11.11
N PRO A 462 -5.15 14.92 10.86
CA PRO A 462 -4.84 13.50 11.06
C PRO A 462 -3.63 13.02 10.25
N ILE A 463 -3.48 13.48 9.01
CA ILE A 463 -2.34 13.13 8.14
C ILE A 463 -1.03 13.65 8.74
N VAL A 464 -0.99 14.92 9.16
CA VAL A 464 0.20 15.54 9.79
C VAL A 464 0.55 14.86 11.11
N VAL A 465 -0.46 14.54 11.93
CA VAL A 465 -0.27 13.81 13.19
C VAL A 465 0.31 12.43 12.93
N LEU A 466 -0.23 11.68 11.96
CA LEU A 466 0.30 10.36 11.58
C LEU A 466 1.75 10.43 11.07
N ILE A 467 2.10 11.45 10.28
CA ILE A 467 3.49 11.67 9.84
C ILE A 467 4.42 11.80 11.05
N GLY A 468 4.04 12.62 12.04
CA GLY A 468 4.83 12.82 13.27
C GLY A 468 4.90 11.57 14.14
N VAL A 469 3.76 10.93 14.41
CA VAL A 469 3.66 9.73 15.25
C VAL A 469 4.46 8.58 14.64
N MET A 470 4.30 8.33 13.34
CA MET A 470 5.04 7.28 12.64
C MET A 470 6.53 7.62 12.49
N GLY A 471 6.90 8.91 12.36
CA GLY A 471 8.30 9.30 12.23
C GLY A 471 9.08 9.24 13.55
N LEU A 472 8.47 9.66 14.64
CA LEU A 472 9.12 9.76 15.97
C LEU A 472 8.93 8.48 16.80
N GLY A 473 7.83 7.75 16.60
CA GLY A 473 7.47 6.54 17.34
C GLY A 473 7.09 5.37 16.43
N PRO A 474 7.97 4.85 15.57
CA PRO A 474 7.64 3.81 14.59
C PRO A 474 7.35 2.44 15.24
N ASN A 475 7.80 2.20 16.46
CA ASN A 475 7.80 0.89 17.11
C ASN A 475 6.45 0.16 17.14
N PRO A 476 5.30 0.79 17.45
CA PRO A 476 4.02 0.07 17.45
C PRO A 476 3.70 -0.56 16.08
N PHE A 477 3.96 0.16 15.00
CA PHE A 477 3.72 -0.32 13.64
C PHE A 477 4.71 -1.41 13.23
N LEU A 478 5.99 -1.23 13.55
CA LEU A 478 7.04 -2.21 13.26
C LEU A 478 6.81 -3.52 14.02
N GLN A 479 6.47 -3.45 15.31
CA GLN A 479 6.19 -4.62 16.14
C GLN A 479 4.95 -5.39 15.67
N THR A 480 3.92 -4.69 15.19
CA THR A 480 2.72 -5.32 14.62
C THR A 480 3.04 -6.10 13.35
N ALA A 481 3.88 -5.57 12.45
CA ALA A 481 4.27 -6.25 11.21
C ALA A 481 5.24 -7.42 11.45
N ARG A 482 6.08 -7.35 12.48
CA ARG A 482 7.22 -8.23 12.71
C ARG A 482 6.89 -9.72 12.68
N PRO A 483 5.84 -10.25 13.34
CA PRO A 483 5.55 -11.69 13.30
C PRO A 483 5.26 -12.22 11.89
N ALA A 484 4.59 -11.44 11.05
CA ALA A 484 4.32 -11.82 9.66
C ALA A 484 5.59 -11.77 8.79
N VAL A 485 6.42 -10.75 9.00
CA VAL A 485 7.73 -10.61 8.33
C VAL A 485 8.65 -11.78 8.70
N ASP A 486 8.77 -12.12 9.99
CA ASP A 486 9.64 -13.21 10.47
C ASP A 486 9.19 -14.56 9.88
N ARG A 487 7.88 -14.83 9.77
CA ARG A 487 7.35 -16.06 9.15
C ARG A 487 7.66 -16.12 7.65
N LEU A 488 7.45 -15.02 6.91
CA LEU A 488 7.80 -14.97 5.50
C LEU A 488 9.30 -15.17 5.30
N LEU A 489 10.13 -14.48 6.09
CA LEU A 489 11.57 -14.59 6.02
C LEU A 489 12.06 -16.03 6.28
N ALA A 490 11.55 -16.68 7.31
CA ALA A 490 11.88 -18.07 7.62
C ALA A 490 11.54 -19.01 6.44
N ARG A 491 10.37 -18.82 5.81
CA ARG A 491 9.95 -19.61 4.66
C ARG A 491 10.87 -19.40 3.45
N MET A 492 11.22 -18.15 3.15
CA MET A 492 12.13 -17.82 2.05
C MET A 492 13.54 -18.38 2.29
N GLN A 493 14.03 -18.33 3.53
CA GLN A 493 15.34 -18.91 3.91
C GLN A 493 15.34 -20.42 3.80
N SER A 494 14.26 -21.09 4.20
CA SER A 494 14.12 -22.55 4.02
C SER A 494 14.16 -22.95 2.55
N ALA A 495 13.46 -22.22 1.67
CA ALA A 495 13.49 -22.46 0.24
C ALA A 495 14.89 -22.19 -0.37
N GLU A 496 15.58 -21.16 0.10
CA GLU A 496 16.96 -20.87 -0.31
C GLU A 496 17.91 -22.00 0.08
N GLN A 497 17.77 -22.56 1.29
CA GLN A 497 18.58 -23.70 1.73
C GLN A 497 18.30 -24.94 0.89
N HIS A 498 17.03 -25.22 0.57
CA HIS A 498 16.64 -26.34 -0.28
C HIS A 498 17.23 -26.24 -1.68
N LEU A 499 17.16 -25.08 -2.34
CA LEU A 499 17.78 -24.85 -3.64
C LEU A 499 19.31 -25.06 -3.62
N ARG A 500 19.99 -24.60 -2.56
CA ARG A 500 21.44 -24.79 -2.40
C ARG A 500 21.85 -26.25 -2.23
N GLN A 501 20.96 -27.09 -1.70
CA GLN A 501 21.20 -28.53 -1.54
C GLN A 501 21.01 -29.29 -2.86
N GLN A 502 20.03 -28.87 -3.68
CA GLN A 502 19.71 -29.54 -4.95
C GLN A 502 20.72 -29.23 -6.07
N ASP A 503 21.21 -27.99 -6.13
CA ASP A 503 22.17 -27.56 -7.16
C ASP A 503 23.30 -26.72 -6.58
N PRO A 504 24.49 -27.33 -6.38
CA PRO A 504 25.66 -26.59 -5.90
C PRO A 504 26.13 -25.46 -6.81
N SER A 505 25.79 -25.50 -8.11
CA SER A 505 26.14 -24.42 -9.06
C SER A 505 25.31 -23.15 -8.83
N LEU A 506 24.11 -23.27 -8.24
CA LEU A 506 23.29 -22.14 -7.81
C LEU A 506 23.89 -21.36 -6.62
N ARG A 507 24.93 -21.91 -5.96
CA ARG A 507 25.69 -21.18 -4.92
C ARG A 507 26.26 -19.89 -5.45
N GLU A 508 26.67 -19.85 -6.71
CA GLU A 508 27.20 -18.63 -7.35
C GLU A 508 26.09 -17.62 -7.74
N MET A 509 24.89 -18.11 -8.10
CA MET A 509 23.75 -17.23 -8.44
C MET A 509 23.13 -16.56 -7.22
N VAL A 510 23.22 -17.20 -6.07
CA VAL A 510 22.58 -16.74 -4.80
C VAL A 510 23.56 -15.92 -3.95
N GLY A 511 24.71 -15.50 -4.45
CA GLY A 511 25.70 -14.69 -3.72
C GLY A 511 26.41 -15.44 -2.60
N THR A 512 27.73 -15.28 -2.50
CA THR A 512 28.52 -15.71 -1.34
C THR A 512 28.03 -15.03 -0.06
N GLU A 513 28.19 -15.68 1.07
CA GLU A 513 27.83 -15.15 2.39
C GLU A 513 28.23 -13.67 2.51
N GLY A 514 27.22 -12.78 2.62
CA GLY A 514 27.45 -11.40 3.04
C GLY A 514 28.15 -11.41 4.41
N PRO A 515 28.90 -10.39 4.78
CA PRO A 515 29.57 -10.35 6.07
C PRO A 515 28.54 -10.63 7.16
N ALA A 516 28.68 -11.81 7.79
CA ALA A 516 27.93 -12.15 8.97
C ALA A 516 28.32 -11.10 10.03
N LEU A 517 27.56 -10.03 10.14
CA LEU A 517 27.48 -9.29 11.37
C LEU A 517 26.91 -10.27 12.38
N ALA A 518 27.82 -10.93 13.11
CA ALA A 518 27.49 -11.68 14.30
C ALA A 518 26.78 -10.69 15.24
N LEU A 519 25.45 -10.65 15.14
CA LEU A 519 24.66 -10.09 16.22
C LEU A 519 25.06 -10.89 17.46
N ALA A 520 25.87 -10.26 18.30
CA ALA A 520 26.31 -10.80 19.55
C ALA A 520 25.11 -11.46 20.23
N ARG A 521 25.19 -12.76 20.47
CA ARG A 521 24.24 -13.43 21.36
C ARG A 521 24.16 -12.57 22.62
N PRO A 522 22.96 -12.21 23.09
CA PRO A 522 22.85 -11.52 24.36
C PRO A 522 23.64 -12.35 25.38
N PRO A 523 24.43 -11.70 26.25
CA PRO A 523 25.21 -12.42 27.25
C PRO A 523 24.29 -13.35 28.02
N ALA A 524 24.70 -14.60 28.17
CA ALA A 524 23.96 -15.60 28.96
C ALA A 524 23.70 -14.97 30.33
N VAL A 525 22.44 -14.83 30.69
CA VAL A 525 22.05 -14.41 32.04
C VAL A 525 22.65 -15.45 33.00
N PRO A 526 23.51 -15.07 33.98
CA PRO A 526 24.04 -16.02 34.93
C PRO A 526 22.89 -16.68 35.66
N ALA A 527 22.90 -18.01 35.74
CA ALA A 527 21.94 -18.77 36.50
C ALA A 527 21.96 -18.26 37.95
N LEU A 528 20.79 -17.86 38.45
CA LEU A 528 20.62 -17.55 39.87
C LEU A 528 20.99 -18.80 40.67
N PRO A 529 21.78 -18.68 41.77
CA PRO A 529 22.10 -19.82 42.60
C PRO A 529 20.81 -20.43 43.18
N SER A 530 20.68 -21.75 43.12
CA SER A 530 19.62 -22.50 43.77
C SER A 530 19.60 -22.20 45.26
N PRO A 531 18.42 -22.05 45.90
CA PRO A 531 18.37 -21.87 47.35
C PRO A 531 18.89 -23.15 47.99
N ALA A 532 19.90 -22.99 48.84
CA ALA A 532 20.46 -24.03 49.65
C ALA A 532 19.37 -24.66 50.54
N GLU A 533 19.20 -25.95 50.46
CA GLU A 533 18.48 -26.74 51.45
C GLU A 533 19.15 -26.56 52.82
N GLY A 534 18.52 -25.76 53.63
CA GLY A 534 18.87 -25.56 55.03
C GLY A 534 18.24 -26.66 55.88
N SER A 535 19.07 -27.54 56.39
CA SER A 535 18.78 -28.56 57.38
C SER A 535 18.23 -27.94 58.68
N ARG A 536 17.17 -28.50 59.13
CA ARG A 536 16.63 -28.85 60.45
C ARG A 536 15.17 -28.46 60.61
#